data_ad5223e7cb7aaf1a955e15052c5e2b60
#
_entry.id   ad5223e7cb7aaf1a955e15052c5e2b60
#
_cell.length_a   1.000
_cell.length_b   1.000
_cell.length_c   1.000
_cell.angle_alpha   90.00
_cell.angle_beta   90.00
_cell.angle_gamma   90.00
#
_symmetry.space_group_name_H-M   'P 1'
#
loop_
_entity.id
_entity.type
_entity.pdbx_description
1 polymer ?
#
loop_
_entity_poly.entity_id
_entity_poly.type
_entity_poly.pdbx_seq_one_letter_code
_entity_poly.pdbx_strand_id
1 'polypeptide(L)'
;MDIEKIVTEVISAVRYDKKMTLSLARELSRRMTEEGEKNGNKLVIAIVDEKARPVLTEVMDGAFLVSHPVATRKAYTSVAIKMSTAKLAEEVGKGGSLEGLDTADGLIFLGGGAPLVVNGNVIGGIG
;
A
#
# COMPACT_ATOMS: atom_id res chain seq x y z
N MET A 1 -1.26 9.28 9.36
CA MET A 1 -0.20 9.19 8.34
C MET A 1 -0.84 9.06 6.96
N ASP A 2 -0.52 9.96 6.05
CA ASP A 2 -1.06 9.94 4.69
C ASP A 2 -0.12 9.16 3.77
N ILE A 3 -0.44 7.90 3.53
CA ILE A 3 0.38 7.01 2.71
C ILE A 3 0.45 7.46 1.25
N GLU A 4 -0.66 7.95 0.68
CA GLU A 4 -0.68 8.41 -0.71
C GLU A 4 0.20 9.63 -0.92
N LYS A 5 0.25 10.53 0.04
CA LYS A 5 1.12 11.70 0.02
C LYS A 5 2.59 11.28 0.03
N ILE A 6 2.97 10.35 0.91
CA ILE A 6 4.34 9.84 1.00
C ILE A 6 4.74 9.17 -0.32
N VAL A 7 3.88 8.32 -0.87
CA VAL A 7 4.11 7.66 -2.16
C VAL A 7 4.35 8.70 -3.25
N THR A 8 3.50 9.71 -3.34
CA THR A 8 3.63 10.79 -4.34
C THR A 8 4.95 11.54 -4.18
N GLU A 9 5.32 11.90 -2.95
CA GLU A 9 6.56 12.61 -2.66
C GLU A 9 7.79 11.80 -3.07
N VAL A 10 7.83 10.52 -2.73
CA VAL A 10 8.96 9.64 -3.05
C VAL A 10 9.09 9.44 -4.56
N ILE A 11 7.99 9.17 -5.23
CA ILE A 11 7.99 8.98 -6.69
C ILE A 11 8.42 10.26 -7.41
N SER A 12 8.02 11.42 -6.93
CA SER A 12 8.41 12.72 -7.51
C SER A 12 9.88 13.03 -7.32
N ALA A 13 10.45 12.66 -6.17
CA ALA A 13 11.83 12.95 -5.82
C ALA A 13 12.82 11.99 -6.49
N VAL A 14 12.42 10.78 -6.77
CA VAL A 14 13.27 9.73 -7.33
C VAL A 14 12.74 9.44 -8.73
N ARG A 15 13.41 9.91 -9.73
CA ARG A 15 13.03 9.67 -11.13
C ARG A 15 13.22 8.20 -11.49
N TYR A 16 12.24 7.39 -11.10
CA TYR A 16 12.26 5.98 -11.42
C TYR A 16 11.66 5.68 -12.76
N ASP A 17 12.26 4.70 -13.40
CA ASP A 17 11.67 4.01 -14.51
C ASP A 17 10.33 3.40 -14.12
N LYS A 18 9.56 3.01 -15.09
CA LYS A 18 8.17 2.56 -15.05
C LYS A 18 7.97 1.22 -14.30
N LYS A 19 8.88 0.84 -13.41
CA LYS A 19 8.83 -0.45 -12.70
C LYS A 19 9.09 -0.29 -11.23
N MET A 20 8.46 -1.16 -10.42
CA MET A 20 8.85 -1.34 -9.04
C MET A 20 10.21 -2.01 -8.97
N THR A 21 11.16 -1.37 -8.30
CA THR A 21 12.49 -1.92 -8.03
C THR A 21 12.66 -2.10 -6.54
N LEU A 22 13.61 -2.95 -6.15
CA LEU A 22 13.96 -3.10 -4.74
C LEU A 22 14.48 -1.76 -4.17
N SER A 23 15.21 -1.00 -4.96
CA SER A 23 15.71 0.33 -4.55
C SER A 23 14.56 1.30 -4.24
N LEU A 24 13.55 1.36 -5.09
CA LEU A 24 12.36 2.18 -4.85
C LEU A 24 11.60 1.67 -3.62
N ALA A 25 11.41 0.36 -3.51
CA ALA A 25 10.72 -0.24 -2.37
C ALA A 25 11.43 0.09 -1.05
N ARG A 26 12.75 0.05 -1.01
CA ARG A 26 13.52 0.42 0.19
C ARG A 26 13.34 1.88 0.54
N GLU A 27 13.33 2.78 -0.43
CA GLU A 27 13.12 4.21 -0.18
C GLU A 27 11.72 4.48 0.37
N LEU A 28 10.70 3.84 -0.21
CA LEU A 28 9.33 3.94 0.29
C LEU A 28 9.23 3.43 1.73
N SER A 29 9.79 2.27 2.00
CA SER A 29 9.77 1.67 3.33
C SER A 29 10.49 2.53 4.35
N ARG A 30 11.63 3.10 3.99
CA ARG A 30 12.38 4.03 4.85
C ARG A 30 11.52 5.23 5.24
N ARG A 31 10.85 5.85 4.28
CA ARG A 31 9.97 7.00 4.52
C ARG A 31 8.79 6.61 5.41
N MET A 32 8.19 5.45 5.18
CA MET A 32 7.08 4.96 6.01
C MET A 32 7.53 4.70 7.45
N THR A 33 8.70 4.09 7.62
CA THR A 33 9.28 3.83 8.94
C THR A 33 9.54 5.14 9.70
N GLU A 34 10.11 6.14 9.05
CA GLU A 34 10.32 7.46 9.66
C GLU A 34 9.00 8.08 10.14
N GLU A 35 7.97 8.04 9.32
CA GLU A 35 6.65 8.56 9.70
C GLU A 35 6.03 7.76 10.84
N GLY A 36 6.17 6.45 10.81
CA GLY A 36 5.73 5.59 11.92
C GLY A 36 6.39 5.96 13.23
N GLU A 37 7.70 6.15 13.22
CA GLU A 37 8.46 6.55 14.40
C GLU A 37 8.00 7.91 14.95
N LYS A 38 7.80 8.88 14.07
CA LYS A 38 7.31 10.23 14.47
C LYS A 38 5.95 10.16 15.14
N ASN A 39 5.09 9.28 14.70
CA ASN A 39 3.71 9.16 15.20
C ASN A 39 3.55 8.12 16.31
N GLY A 40 4.62 7.44 16.70
CA GLY A 40 4.57 6.39 17.70
C GLY A 40 3.90 5.09 17.20
N ASN A 41 3.83 4.90 15.90
CA ASN A 41 3.25 3.72 15.29
C ASN A 41 4.30 2.65 15.03
N LYS A 42 3.92 1.39 15.24
CA LYS A 42 4.75 0.21 14.97
C LYS A 42 4.17 -0.50 13.75
N LEU A 43 4.81 -0.31 12.61
CA LEU A 43 4.27 -0.72 11.31
C LEU A 43 4.85 -2.04 10.82
N VAL A 44 4.05 -2.75 10.05
CA VAL A 44 4.52 -3.71 9.04
C VAL A 44 4.29 -3.05 7.70
N ILE A 45 5.32 -3.04 6.86
CA ILE A 45 5.30 -2.40 5.54
C ILE A 45 5.51 -3.48 4.49
N ALA A 46 4.51 -3.68 3.63
CA ALA A 46 4.58 -4.63 2.53
C ALA A 46 4.52 -3.89 1.21
N ILE A 47 5.43 -4.21 0.29
CA ILE A 47 5.48 -3.60 -1.04
C ILE A 47 5.50 -4.71 -2.08
N VAL A 48 4.64 -4.57 -3.08
CA VAL A 48 4.48 -5.52 -4.17
C VAL A 48 4.67 -4.82 -5.53
N ASP A 49 4.97 -5.59 -6.56
CA ASP A 49 5.06 -5.09 -7.94
C ASP A 49 3.68 -5.03 -8.62
N GLU A 50 3.66 -4.73 -9.91
CA GLU A 50 2.41 -4.59 -10.69
C GLU A 50 1.63 -5.90 -10.85
N LYS A 51 2.25 -7.03 -10.57
CA LYS A 51 1.61 -8.34 -10.55
C LYS A 51 1.33 -8.82 -9.13
N ALA A 52 1.39 -7.90 -8.18
CA ALA A 52 1.22 -8.17 -6.75
C ALA A 52 2.23 -9.17 -6.18
N ARG A 53 3.38 -9.34 -6.82
CA ARG A 53 4.47 -10.17 -6.30
C ARG A 53 5.22 -9.42 -5.20
N PRO A 54 5.54 -10.05 -4.07
CA PRO A 54 6.29 -9.41 -2.99
C PRO A 54 7.65 -8.92 -3.47
N VAL A 55 7.97 -7.66 -3.14
CA VAL A 55 9.30 -7.08 -3.35
C VAL A 55 10.01 -6.88 -2.03
N LEU A 56 9.31 -6.37 -1.02
CA LEU A 56 9.88 -6.07 0.27
C LEU A 56 8.80 -6.17 1.35
N THR A 57 9.17 -6.71 2.50
CA THR A 57 8.37 -6.62 3.73
C THR A 57 9.30 -6.27 4.87
N GLU A 58 9.01 -5.19 5.59
CA GLU A 58 9.76 -4.79 6.77
C GLU A 58 8.83 -4.68 7.97
N VAL A 59 9.33 -5.11 9.13
CA VAL A 59 8.56 -5.17 10.36
C VAL A 59 9.27 -4.33 11.41
N MET A 60 8.61 -3.26 11.85
CA MET A 60 9.13 -2.46 12.96
C MET A 60 9.01 -3.25 14.26
N ASP A 61 9.99 -3.08 15.14
CA ASP A 61 9.98 -3.71 16.45
C ASP A 61 8.69 -3.35 17.20
N GLY A 62 8.02 -4.34 17.75
CA GLY A 62 6.79 -4.15 18.50
C GLY A 62 5.51 -4.09 17.67
N ALA A 63 5.57 -4.28 16.35
CA ALA A 63 4.37 -4.37 15.51
C ALA A 63 3.51 -5.56 15.90
N PHE A 64 2.18 -5.43 15.74
CA PHE A 64 1.26 -6.53 16.01
C PHE A 64 1.44 -7.66 15.00
N LEU A 65 1.31 -8.89 15.48
CA LEU A 65 1.38 -10.08 14.63
C LEU A 65 0.37 -10.01 13.47
N VAL A 66 -0.86 -9.57 13.73
CA VAL A 66 -1.92 -9.46 12.73
C VAL A 66 -1.56 -8.48 11.60
N SER A 67 -0.66 -7.54 11.86
CA SER A 67 -0.25 -6.56 10.85
C SER A 67 0.48 -7.19 9.66
N HIS A 68 1.10 -8.36 9.82
CA HIS A 68 1.75 -9.08 8.73
C HIS A 68 0.80 -9.45 7.59
N PRO A 69 -0.22 -10.31 7.82
CA PRO A 69 -1.15 -10.64 6.74
C PRO A 69 -1.97 -9.44 6.27
N VAL A 70 -2.28 -8.52 7.18
CA VAL A 70 -3.07 -7.33 6.84
C VAL A 70 -2.29 -6.41 5.89
N ALA A 71 -1.03 -6.12 6.18
CA ALA A 71 -0.19 -5.28 5.30
C ALA A 71 -0.05 -5.89 3.91
N THR A 72 0.21 -7.18 3.83
CA THR A 72 0.34 -7.91 2.56
C THR A 72 -0.96 -7.84 1.75
N ARG A 73 -2.11 -8.04 2.39
CA ARG A 73 -3.42 -7.96 1.72
C ARG A 73 -3.75 -6.55 1.27
N LYS A 74 -3.37 -5.53 2.04
CA LYS A 74 -3.55 -4.13 1.62
C LYS A 74 -2.75 -3.83 0.36
N ALA A 75 -1.49 -4.25 0.32
CA ALA A 75 -0.66 -4.07 -0.87
C ALA A 75 -1.26 -4.77 -2.09
N TYR A 76 -1.64 -6.05 -1.94
CA TYR A 76 -2.31 -6.81 -2.99
C TYR A 76 -3.58 -6.10 -3.48
N THR A 77 -4.45 -5.72 -2.55
CA THR A 77 -5.75 -5.10 -2.88
C THR A 77 -5.57 -3.81 -3.68
N SER A 78 -4.60 -2.97 -3.30
CA SER A 78 -4.36 -1.70 -3.99
C SER A 78 -3.96 -1.89 -5.45
N VAL A 79 -3.20 -2.94 -5.76
CA VAL A 79 -2.84 -3.31 -7.13
C VAL A 79 -4.02 -3.94 -7.86
N ALA A 80 -4.69 -4.88 -7.21
CA ALA A 80 -5.78 -5.65 -7.80
C ALA A 80 -6.96 -4.77 -8.25
N ILE A 81 -7.27 -3.72 -7.48
CA ILE A 81 -8.40 -2.83 -7.77
C ILE A 81 -7.96 -1.45 -8.25
N LYS A 82 -6.67 -1.16 -8.27
CA LYS A 82 -6.06 0.10 -8.73
C LYS A 82 -6.59 1.34 -8.00
N MET A 83 -6.81 1.22 -6.70
CA MET A 83 -7.20 2.34 -5.83
C MET A 83 -6.70 2.10 -4.41
N SER A 84 -6.71 3.15 -3.59
CA SER A 84 -6.37 2.99 -2.18
C SER A 84 -7.41 2.11 -1.48
N THR A 85 -6.97 1.38 -0.44
CA THR A 85 -7.88 0.55 0.33
C THR A 85 -8.87 1.37 1.15
N ALA A 86 -8.53 2.61 1.50
CA ALA A 86 -9.45 3.55 2.14
C ALA A 86 -10.60 3.91 1.20
N LYS A 87 -10.30 4.23 -0.06
CA LYS A 87 -11.32 4.54 -1.07
C LYS A 87 -12.17 3.31 -1.37
N LEU A 88 -11.55 2.15 -1.51
CA LEU A 88 -12.27 0.89 -1.72
C LEU A 88 -13.27 0.62 -0.60
N ALA A 89 -12.88 0.83 0.66
CA ALA A 89 -13.77 0.65 1.80
C ALA A 89 -15.04 1.51 1.69
N GLU A 90 -14.90 2.75 1.21
CA GLU A 90 -16.05 3.62 0.95
C GLU A 90 -16.92 3.10 -0.21
N GLU A 91 -16.29 2.67 -1.30
CA GLU A 91 -17.00 2.25 -2.52
C GLU A 91 -17.77 0.93 -2.38
N VAL A 92 -17.34 0.02 -1.49
CA VAL A 92 -18.05 -1.25 -1.24
C VAL A 92 -19.16 -1.10 -0.21
N GLY A 93 -19.23 0.01 0.49
CA GLY A 93 -20.28 0.30 1.45
C GLY A 93 -21.63 0.50 0.78
N LYS A 94 -22.69 0.55 1.59
CA LYS A 94 -24.06 0.74 1.12
C LYS A 94 -24.17 2.05 0.32
N GLY A 95 -24.64 1.93 -0.93
CA GLY A 95 -24.76 3.07 -1.85
C GLY A 95 -23.48 3.42 -2.59
N GLY A 96 -22.37 2.72 -2.33
CA GLY A 96 -21.11 2.92 -3.05
C GLY A 96 -21.15 2.29 -4.45
N SER A 97 -20.23 2.72 -5.31
CA SER A 97 -20.18 2.27 -6.72
C SER A 97 -19.83 0.79 -6.86
N LEU A 98 -19.19 0.20 -5.85
CA LEU A 98 -18.76 -1.20 -5.82
C LEU A 98 -19.48 -1.99 -4.71
N GLU A 99 -20.69 -1.57 -4.35
CA GLU A 99 -21.49 -2.27 -3.35
C GLU A 99 -21.61 -3.76 -3.70
N GLY A 100 -21.27 -4.63 -2.73
CA GLY A 100 -21.28 -6.06 -2.91
C GLY A 100 -19.93 -6.70 -3.24
N LEU A 101 -18.92 -5.91 -3.60
CA LEU A 101 -17.57 -6.43 -3.88
C LEU A 101 -16.90 -7.00 -2.61
N ASP A 102 -17.37 -6.60 -1.44
CA ASP A 102 -16.89 -7.13 -0.16
C ASP A 102 -17.14 -8.63 0.00
N THR A 103 -17.95 -9.23 -0.87
CA THR A 103 -18.12 -10.70 -0.92
C THR A 103 -16.99 -11.41 -1.66
N ALA A 104 -16.12 -10.68 -2.37
CA ALA A 104 -14.99 -11.26 -3.08
C ALA A 104 -13.86 -11.63 -2.12
N ASP A 105 -13.26 -12.81 -2.34
CA ASP A 105 -12.15 -13.29 -1.53
C ASP A 105 -10.83 -12.56 -1.85
N GLY A 106 -9.96 -12.48 -0.87
CA GLY A 106 -8.59 -11.99 -1.03
C GLY A 106 -8.42 -10.48 -0.93
N LEU A 107 -9.50 -9.71 -0.98
CA LEU A 107 -9.46 -8.27 -0.82
C LEU A 107 -9.59 -7.88 0.65
N ILE A 108 -9.06 -6.71 1.00
CA ILE A 108 -9.23 -6.14 2.34
C ILE A 108 -9.72 -4.69 2.24
N PHE A 109 -10.66 -4.34 3.10
CA PHE A 109 -11.40 -3.06 3.05
C PHE A 109 -11.05 -2.16 4.25
N LEU A 110 -9.74 -2.08 4.53
CA LEU A 110 -9.18 -1.25 5.60
C LEU A 110 -8.20 -0.26 5.00
N GLY A 111 -8.28 0.99 5.42
CA GLY A 111 -7.33 2.03 4.98
C GLY A 111 -5.87 1.69 5.29
N GLY A 112 -4.96 2.25 4.54
CA GLY A 112 -3.53 2.10 4.70
C GLY A 112 -2.82 1.41 3.54
N GLY A 113 -3.54 0.93 2.54
CA GLY A 113 -2.98 0.44 1.30
C GLY A 113 -3.11 1.46 0.18
N ALA A 114 -2.11 1.57 -0.67
CA ALA A 114 -2.12 2.50 -1.79
C ALA A 114 -1.41 1.92 -3.01
N PRO A 115 -1.95 2.16 -4.23
CA PRO A 115 -1.23 1.83 -5.45
C PRO A 115 -0.12 2.85 -5.69
N LEU A 116 0.97 2.40 -6.28
CA LEU A 116 2.04 3.28 -6.74
C LEU A 116 1.81 3.53 -8.22
N VAL A 117 1.57 4.79 -8.56
CA VAL A 117 1.19 5.18 -9.93
C VAL A 117 2.26 6.09 -10.52
N VAL A 118 2.76 5.73 -11.70
CA VAL A 118 3.72 6.53 -12.47
C VAL A 118 3.17 6.72 -13.88
N ASN A 119 3.01 7.97 -14.29
CA ASN A 119 2.47 8.31 -15.61
C ASN A 119 1.13 7.59 -15.91
N GLY A 120 0.25 7.51 -14.91
CA GLY A 120 -1.04 6.87 -15.06
C GLY A 120 -1.05 5.35 -14.97
N ASN A 121 0.12 4.72 -14.83
CA ASN A 121 0.24 3.26 -14.74
C ASN A 121 0.55 2.82 -13.30
N VAL A 122 -0.14 1.80 -12.84
CA VAL A 122 0.14 1.18 -11.55
C VAL A 122 1.39 0.31 -11.70
N ILE A 123 2.45 0.66 -10.98
CA ILE A 123 3.71 -0.08 -10.99
C ILE A 123 3.87 -1.01 -9.80
N GLY A 124 3.01 -0.89 -8.82
CA GLY A 124 3.05 -1.69 -7.61
C GLY A 124 2.06 -1.20 -6.57
N GLY A 125 2.17 -1.74 -5.39
CA GLY A 125 1.32 -1.36 -4.25
C GLY A 125 2.08 -1.44 -2.94
N ILE A 126 1.58 -0.71 -1.96
CA ILE A 126 2.11 -0.67 -0.60
C ILE A 126 0.98 -0.85 0.40
N GLY A 127 1.27 -1.57 1.43
CA GLY A 127 0.35 -1.75 2.54
C GLY A 127 1.03 -1.71 3.88
#